data_585e6afbd4cf962834514a707d9ad90a
#
_entry.id   585e6afbd4cf962834514a707d9ad90a
#
_cell.length_a   1.000
_cell.length_b   1.000
_cell.length_c   1.000
_cell.angle_alpha   90.00
_cell.angle_beta   90.00
_cell.angle_gamma   90.00
#
_symmetry.space_group_name_H-M   'P 1'
#
loop_
_entity.id
_entity.type
_entity.pdbx_description
1 polymer ?
#
loop_
_entity_poly.entity_id
_entity_poly.type
_entity_poly.pdbx_seq_one_letter_code
_entity_poly.pdbx_strand_id
1 'polypeptide(L)'
;MRVRAGALLLAGVFAFSVGGNAQEDFLTPGEVDEIRDKQEPPKRLVLYLDLAQRRLDAIKENTAANKPGAGRAVQKFLREYTSILEALETTVGEGREKRAFRDKDLKEAETRESEFLKYLQSLDSSNSPGYDDYHFTLEEAVAVTEEVVAEGKKGAFPEVLGREPPRLPATPPREPRRNPPAGDEEGPPRRSRPAR
;
A
#
# COMPACT_ATOMS: atom_id res chain seq x y z
N MET A 1 -44.23 36.40 46.27
CA MET A 1 -42.82 35.99 46.21
C MET A 1 -42.57 35.23 44.92
N ARG A 2 -41.85 35.85 44.01
CA ARG A 2 -41.54 35.28 42.69
C ARG A 2 -40.06 34.84 42.70
N VAL A 3 -39.78 33.53 42.60
CA VAL A 3 -38.43 32.97 42.48
C VAL A 3 -38.14 32.83 40.98
N ARG A 4 -37.15 33.56 40.52
CA ARG A 4 -36.63 33.49 39.14
C ARG A 4 -35.59 32.36 39.07
N ALA A 5 -35.87 31.34 38.28
CA ALA A 5 -34.89 30.30 37.90
C ALA A 5 -33.92 30.87 36.86
N GLY A 6 -32.64 30.94 37.21
CA GLY A 6 -31.56 31.27 36.29
C GLY A 6 -31.07 30.01 35.60
N ALA A 7 -31.17 29.95 34.27
CA ALA A 7 -30.57 28.90 33.46
C ALA A 7 -29.10 29.21 33.24
N LEU A 8 -28.19 28.37 33.77
CA LEU A 8 -26.77 28.39 33.50
C LEU A 8 -26.49 27.60 32.23
N LEU A 9 -26.20 28.31 31.15
CA LEU A 9 -25.69 27.76 29.90
C LEU A 9 -24.20 27.42 30.12
N LEU A 10 -23.92 26.14 30.29
CA LEU A 10 -22.54 25.59 30.25
C LEU A 10 -22.13 25.48 28.78
N ALA A 11 -21.38 26.46 28.29
CA ALA A 11 -20.69 26.40 27.01
C ALA A 11 -19.51 25.42 27.16
N GLY A 12 -19.70 24.17 26.72
CA GLY A 12 -18.62 23.21 26.62
C GLY A 12 -17.65 23.62 25.50
N VAL A 13 -16.50 24.14 25.90
CA VAL A 13 -15.35 24.34 25.01
C VAL A 13 -14.82 22.95 24.66
N PHE A 14 -15.20 22.41 23.51
CA PHE A 14 -14.52 21.30 22.87
C PHE A 14 -13.13 21.81 22.45
N ALA A 15 -12.15 21.65 23.31
CA ALA A 15 -10.76 21.73 22.91
C ALA A 15 -10.52 20.55 21.93
N PHE A 16 -10.54 20.84 20.64
CA PHE A 16 -9.93 19.99 19.65
C PHE A 16 -8.43 19.95 19.99
N SER A 17 -8.04 18.94 20.74
CA SER A 17 -6.64 18.52 20.77
C SER A 17 -6.30 18.14 19.35
N VAL A 18 -5.64 19.04 18.61
CA VAL A 18 -4.89 18.72 17.42
C VAL A 18 -3.86 17.70 17.89
N GLY A 19 -4.17 16.41 17.69
CA GLY A 19 -3.23 15.32 17.90
C GLY A 19 -2.02 15.64 17.03
N GLY A 20 -0.99 16.18 17.66
CA GLY A 20 0.32 16.34 17.03
C GLY A 20 0.73 14.97 16.50
N ASN A 21 1.16 14.97 15.26
CA ASN A 21 1.55 13.81 14.46
C ASN A 21 2.49 12.88 15.24
N ALA A 22 1.93 11.88 15.93
CA ALA A 22 2.69 10.77 16.52
C ALA A 22 3.44 9.96 15.43
N GLN A 23 3.22 10.29 14.17
CA GLN A 23 3.82 9.64 13.01
C GLN A 23 5.22 10.18 12.66
N GLU A 24 5.65 11.30 13.27
CA GLU A 24 6.95 11.92 12.98
C GLU A 24 8.09 11.40 13.88
N ASP A 25 7.78 10.79 15.02
CA ASP A 25 8.80 10.39 16.00
C ASP A 25 9.64 9.16 15.59
N PHE A 26 9.21 8.38 14.58
CA PHE A 26 9.95 7.21 14.08
C PHE A 26 10.82 7.49 12.85
N LEU A 27 10.69 8.68 12.27
CA LEU A 27 11.44 9.13 11.10
C LEU A 27 12.41 10.25 11.48
N THR A 28 13.57 10.25 10.86
CA THR A 28 14.47 11.40 10.94
C THR A 28 13.95 12.56 10.08
N PRO A 29 14.32 13.82 10.39
CA PRO A 29 13.91 14.96 9.55
C PRO A 29 14.25 14.80 8.06
N GLY A 30 15.40 14.19 7.73
CA GLY A 30 15.78 13.90 6.36
C GLY A 30 14.87 12.86 5.68
N GLU A 31 14.44 11.82 6.42
CA GLU A 31 13.50 10.81 5.90
C GLU A 31 12.10 11.41 5.66
N VAL A 32 11.67 12.33 6.52
CA VAL A 32 10.42 13.09 6.31
C VAL A 32 10.49 13.90 5.02
N ASP A 33 11.60 14.57 4.75
CA ASP A 33 11.81 15.32 3.51
C ASP A 33 11.85 14.36 2.29
N GLU A 34 12.54 13.21 2.39
CA GLU A 34 12.55 12.20 1.33
C GLU A 34 11.12 11.71 0.99
N ILE A 35 10.25 11.51 2.01
CA ILE A 35 8.86 11.08 1.82
C ILE A 35 8.04 12.21 1.17
N ARG A 36 8.25 13.44 1.59
CA ARG A 36 7.56 14.62 1.03
C ARG A 36 7.86 14.80 -0.45
N ASP A 37 9.08 14.51 -0.87
CA ASP A 37 9.51 14.58 -2.27
C ASP A 37 8.93 13.45 -3.14
N LYS A 38 8.53 12.33 -2.54
CA LYS A 38 7.96 11.16 -3.26
C LYS A 38 6.43 11.22 -3.25
N GLN A 39 5.85 11.99 -4.18
CA GLN A 39 4.40 12.15 -4.29
C GLN A 39 3.69 10.93 -4.91
N GLU A 40 4.38 10.19 -5.77
CA GLU A 40 3.82 9.06 -6.49
C GLU A 40 3.76 7.81 -5.59
N PRO A 41 2.60 7.13 -5.43
CA PRO A 41 2.47 5.97 -4.56
C PRO A 41 3.50 4.86 -4.82
N PRO A 42 3.85 4.47 -6.07
CA PRO A 42 4.87 3.46 -6.30
C PRO A 42 6.27 3.88 -5.82
N LYS A 43 6.63 5.15 -5.96
CA LYS A 43 7.92 5.67 -5.48
C LYS A 43 7.96 5.74 -3.96
N ARG A 44 6.83 6.08 -3.33
CA ARG A 44 6.68 6.10 -1.87
C ARG A 44 6.74 4.70 -1.28
N LEU A 45 6.13 3.70 -1.95
CA LEU A 45 6.23 2.29 -1.58
C LEU A 45 7.69 1.83 -1.50
N VAL A 46 8.47 2.06 -2.55
CA VAL A 46 9.90 1.70 -2.58
C VAL A 46 10.66 2.41 -1.46
N LEU A 47 10.39 3.69 -1.22
CA LEU A 47 11.05 4.43 -0.15
C LEU A 47 10.75 3.85 1.23
N TYR A 48 9.49 3.51 1.55
CA TYR A 48 9.17 2.88 2.84
C TYR A 48 9.85 1.52 3.01
N LEU A 49 9.93 0.72 1.95
CA LEU A 49 10.69 -0.53 1.98
C LEU A 49 12.19 -0.30 2.24
N ASP A 50 12.78 0.76 1.68
CA ASP A 50 14.17 1.12 1.93
C ASP A 50 14.38 1.61 3.37
N LEU A 51 13.44 2.38 3.91
CA LEU A 51 13.47 2.82 5.31
C LEU A 51 13.35 1.63 6.27
N ALA A 52 12.43 0.69 6.01
CA ALA A 52 12.30 -0.54 6.77
C ALA A 52 13.60 -1.36 6.74
N GLN A 53 14.22 -1.51 5.58
CA GLN A 53 15.52 -2.19 5.45
C GLN A 53 16.61 -1.52 6.29
N ARG A 54 16.70 -0.18 6.27
CA ARG A 54 17.67 0.57 7.11
C ARG A 54 17.48 0.25 8.60
N ARG A 55 16.24 0.10 9.09
CA ARG A 55 15.97 -0.29 10.49
C ARG A 55 16.40 -1.73 10.77
N LEU A 56 16.15 -2.67 9.85
CA LEU A 56 16.62 -4.05 9.98
C LEU A 56 18.14 -4.15 9.96
N ASP A 57 18.83 -3.38 9.13
CA ASP A 57 20.28 -3.33 9.11
C ASP A 57 20.85 -2.78 10.43
N ALA A 58 20.23 -1.76 11.00
CA ALA A 58 20.60 -1.25 12.33
C ALA A 58 20.35 -2.28 13.44
N ILE A 59 19.28 -3.07 13.37
CA ILE A 59 19.03 -4.20 14.28
C ILE A 59 20.16 -5.22 14.16
N LYS A 60 20.52 -5.61 12.94
CA LYS A 60 21.59 -6.56 12.66
C LYS A 60 22.94 -6.10 13.22
N GLU A 61 23.29 -4.84 13.05
CA GLU A 61 24.51 -4.25 13.61
C GLU A 61 24.52 -4.27 15.13
N ASN A 62 23.40 -3.94 15.78
CA ASN A 62 23.31 -3.91 17.23
C ASN A 62 23.34 -5.31 17.85
N THR A 63 22.68 -6.30 17.22
CA THR A 63 22.71 -7.70 17.68
C THR A 63 24.11 -8.30 17.52
N ALA A 64 24.82 -7.99 16.42
CA ALA A 64 26.19 -8.45 16.18
C ALA A 64 27.22 -7.79 17.15
N ALA A 65 26.98 -6.53 17.51
CA ALA A 65 27.94 -5.77 18.32
C ALA A 65 28.03 -6.23 19.79
N ASN A 66 27.02 -6.95 20.30
CA ASN A 66 26.94 -7.48 21.67
C ASN A 66 27.39 -6.47 22.76
N LYS A 67 26.95 -5.20 22.63
CA LYS A 67 27.31 -4.13 23.56
C LYS A 67 26.25 -3.97 24.65
N PRO A 68 26.61 -3.45 25.83
CA PRO A 68 25.65 -3.08 26.86
C PRO A 68 24.59 -2.12 26.28
N GLY A 69 23.29 -2.43 26.45
CA GLY A 69 22.18 -1.64 25.94
C GLY A 69 21.80 -1.95 24.49
N ALA A 70 22.44 -2.92 23.83
CA ALA A 70 22.06 -3.36 22.48
C ALA A 70 20.60 -3.78 22.39
N GLY A 71 20.06 -4.50 23.39
CA GLY A 71 18.65 -4.91 23.44
C GLY A 71 17.67 -3.73 23.35
N ARG A 72 17.94 -2.63 24.09
CA ARG A 72 17.10 -1.42 24.03
C ARG A 72 17.19 -0.72 22.67
N ALA A 73 18.38 -0.72 22.05
CA ALA A 73 18.54 -0.17 20.71
C ALA A 73 17.75 -1.00 19.68
N VAL A 74 17.82 -2.34 19.77
CA VAL A 74 17.03 -3.25 18.94
C VAL A 74 15.53 -3.00 19.14
N GLN A 75 15.06 -2.90 20.40
CA GLN A 75 13.67 -2.58 20.71
C GLN A 75 13.21 -1.28 20.04
N LYS A 76 14.04 -0.23 20.10
CA LYS A 76 13.75 1.05 19.45
C LYS A 76 13.59 0.87 17.94
N PHE A 77 14.57 0.23 17.28
CA PHE A 77 14.52 0.04 15.81
C PHE A 77 13.38 -0.87 15.37
N LEU A 78 12.97 -1.86 16.17
CA LEU A 78 11.79 -2.68 15.89
C LEU A 78 10.51 -1.84 15.91
N ARG A 79 10.33 -0.94 16.90
CA ARG A 79 9.18 -0.03 16.94
C ARG A 79 9.15 0.91 15.72
N GLU A 80 10.29 1.50 15.39
CA GLU A 80 10.41 2.35 14.20
C GLU A 80 10.07 1.56 12.92
N TYR A 81 10.56 0.33 12.81
CA TYR A 81 10.26 -0.57 11.70
C TYR A 81 8.74 -0.85 11.60
N THR A 82 8.08 -1.20 12.70
CA THR A 82 6.64 -1.45 12.73
C THR A 82 5.85 -0.23 12.25
N SER A 83 6.17 0.97 12.76
CA SER A 83 5.52 2.21 12.33
C SER A 83 5.77 2.53 10.84
N ILE A 84 6.94 2.19 10.29
CA ILE A 84 7.22 2.32 8.86
C ILE A 84 6.34 1.37 8.04
N LEU A 85 6.13 0.12 8.48
CA LEU A 85 5.25 -0.84 7.80
C LEU A 85 3.78 -0.41 7.84
N GLU A 86 3.28 0.15 8.93
CA GLU A 86 1.93 0.71 9.03
C GLU A 86 1.73 1.87 8.04
N ALA A 87 2.73 2.74 7.90
CA ALA A 87 2.71 3.82 6.92
C ALA A 87 2.78 3.29 5.47
N LEU A 88 3.53 2.22 5.24
CA LEU A 88 3.58 1.51 3.97
C LEU A 88 2.23 0.92 3.61
N GLU A 89 1.56 0.22 4.53
CA GLU A 89 0.23 -0.37 4.34
C GLU A 89 -0.80 0.71 3.96
N THR A 90 -0.80 1.83 4.68
CA THR A 90 -1.63 3.00 4.35
C THR A 90 -1.38 3.48 2.92
N THR A 91 -0.11 3.59 2.52
CA THR A 91 0.29 3.99 1.15
C THR A 91 -0.19 2.98 0.10
N VAL A 92 -0.12 1.68 0.40
CA VAL A 92 -0.61 0.61 -0.49
C VAL A 92 -2.13 0.69 -0.63
N GLY A 93 -2.87 0.87 0.47
CA GLY A 93 -4.33 1.04 0.47
C GLY A 93 -4.77 2.20 -0.42
N GLU A 94 -4.22 3.41 -0.16
CA GLU A 94 -4.50 4.59 -0.98
C GLU A 94 -4.12 4.44 -2.45
N GLY A 95 -2.99 3.79 -2.72
CA GLY A 95 -2.51 3.57 -4.07
C GLY A 95 -3.37 2.57 -4.86
N ARG A 96 -3.92 1.56 -4.18
CA ARG A 96 -4.90 0.62 -4.78
C ARG A 96 -6.19 1.33 -5.15
N GLU A 97 -6.75 2.15 -4.27
CA GLU A 97 -7.96 2.94 -4.54
C GLU A 97 -7.76 3.84 -5.78
N LYS A 98 -6.60 4.44 -5.92
CA LYS A 98 -6.22 5.30 -7.05
C LYS A 98 -5.75 4.52 -8.29
N ARG A 99 -5.69 3.17 -8.22
CA ARG A 99 -5.13 2.28 -9.26
C ARG A 99 -3.73 2.68 -9.71
N ALA A 100 -2.92 3.12 -8.76
CA ALA A 100 -1.58 3.66 -9.02
C ALA A 100 -0.49 2.58 -9.13
N PHE A 101 -0.75 1.35 -8.66
CA PHE A 101 0.21 0.25 -8.70
C PHE A 101 0.00 -0.67 -9.88
N ARG A 102 1.10 -1.23 -10.38
CA ARG A 102 1.13 -2.39 -11.26
C ARG A 102 1.36 -3.65 -10.42
N ASP A 103 0.89 -4.79 -10.87
CA ASP A 103 1.11 -6.06 -10.16
C ASP A 103 2.59 -6.35 -9.86
N LYS A 104 3.48 -5.96 -10.76
CA LYS A 104 4.92 -6.12 -10.54
C LYS A 104 5.45 -5.31 -9.36
N ASP A 105 4.93 -4.10 -9.14
CA ASP A 105 5.38 -3.21 -8.07
C ASP A 105 5.03 -3.81 -6.71
N LEU A 106 3.83 -4.39 -6.57
CA LEU A 106 3.38 -5.07 -5.34
C LEU A 106 4.06 -6.44 -5.16
N LYS A 107 4.32 -7.17 -6.24
CA LYS A 107 5.04 -8.45 -6.15
C LYS A 107 6.49 -8.27 -5.71
N GLU A 108 7.14 -7.19 -6.15
CA GLU A 108 8.49 -6.82 -5.68
C GLU A 108 8.47 -6.44 -4.20
N ALA A 109 7.45 -5.69 -3.77
CA ALA A 109 7.25 -5.36 -2.35
C ALA A 109 7.05 -6.63 -1.52
N GLU A 110 6.13 -7.52 -1.89
CA GLU A 110 5.88 -8.81 -1.22
C GLU A 110 7.15 -9.64 -1.07
N THR A 111 8.00 -9.65 -2.08
CA THR A 111 9.27 -10.39 -2.04
C THR A 111 10.17 -9.83 -0.95
N ARG A 112 10.36 -8.51 -0.89
CA ARG A 112 11.17 -7.84 0.15
C ARG A 112 10.59 -8.03 1.55
N GLU A 113 9.29 -7.86 1.70
CA GLU A 113 8.56 -8.07 2.96
C GLU A 113 8.72 -9.50 3.47
N SER A 114 8.68 -10.48 2.57
CA SER A 114 8.93 -11.89 2.91
C SER A 114 10.37 -12.13 3.37
N GLU A 115 11.36 -11.41 2.84
CA GLU A 115 12.75 -11.45 3.30
C GLU A 115 12.87 -10.79 4.68
N PHE A 116 12.18 -9.69 4.94
CA PHE A 116 12.12 -9.04 6.24
C PHE A 116 11.56 -10.00 7.30
N LEU A 117 10.45 -10.67 6.98
CA LEU A 117 9.83 -11.64 7.88
C LEU A 117 10.79 -12.77 8.25
N LYS A 118 11.48 -13.36 7.25
CA LYS A 118 12.47 -14.41 7.49
C LYS A 118 13.59 -13.94 8.41
N TYR A 119 14.05 -12.70 8.22
CA TYR A 119 15.07 -12.13 9.08
C TYR A 119 14.58 -11.96 10.52
N LEU A 120 13.39 -11.35 10.73
CA LEU A 120 12.81 -11.17 12.06
C LEU A 120 12.59 -12.51 12.78
N GLN A 121 12.07 -13.51 12.09
CA GLN A 121 11.92 -14.87 12.64
C GLN A 121 13.26 -15.50 13.00
N SER A 122 14.35 -15.15 12.33
CA SER A 122 15.69 -15.62 12.69
C SER A 122 16.25 -14.99 13.96
N LEU A 123 15.70 -13.84 14.40
CA LEU A 123 16.08 -13.18 15.64
C LEU A 123 15.40 -13.78 16.88
N ASP A 124 14.39 -14.62 16.70
CA ASP A 124 13.69 -15.32 17.77
C ASP A 124 14.57 -16.45 18.35
N SER A 125 15.61 -16.03 19.07
CA SER A 125 16.44 -16.96 19.82
C SER A 125 16.76 -16.37 21.18
N SER A 126 16.42 -17.10 22.23
CA SER A 126 16.75 -16.80 23.63
C SER A 126 18.24 -16.61 23.91
N ASN A 127 19.11 -16.90 22.93
CA ASN A 127 20.56 -16.73 23.01
C ASN A 127 21.05 -15.37 22.49
N SER A 128 20.16 -14.52 21.97
CA SER A 128 20.53 -13.19 21.48
C SER A 128 20.77 -12.23 22.66
N PRO A 129 21.86 -11.45 22.64
CA PRO A 129 22.14 -10.49 23.71
C PRO A 129 21.00 -9.47 23.87
N GLY A 130 20.48 -9.35 25.13
CA GLY A 130 19.39 -8.42 25.45
C GLY A 130 18.03 -8.83 24.91
N TYR A 131 17.81 -10.10 24.59
CA TYR A 131 16.56 -10.63 24.07
C TYR A 131 15.36 -10.24 24.94
N ASP A 132 15.51 -10.31 26.27
CA ASP A 132 14.47 -9.92 27.24
C ASP A 132 14.01 -8.45 27.09
N ASP A 133 14.88 -7.58 26.56
CA ASP A 133 14.54 -6.17 26.36
C ASP A 133 13.62 -5.96 25.15
N TYR A 134 13.62 -6.86 24.15
CA TYR A 134 12.94 -6.61 22.87
C TYR A 134 12.02 -7.73 22.38
N HIS A 135 11.93 -8.89 23.03
CA HIS A 135 11.17 -10.05 22.51
C HIS A 135 9.70 -9.74 22.22
N PHE A 136 8.99 -9.01 23.09
CA PHE A 136 7.59 -8.61 22.83
C PHE A 136 7.46 -7.68 21.60
N THR A 137 8.40 -6.76 21.47
CA THR A 137 8.42 -5.87 20.29
C THR A 137 8.78 -6.62 19.02
N LEU A 138 9.58 -7.69 19.13
CA LEU A 138 9.88 -8.59 18.01
C LEU A 138 8.65 -9.40 17.60
N GLU A 139 7.90 -9.95 18.55
CA GLU A 139 6.64 -10.65 18.28
C GLU A 139 5.64 -9.73 17.55
N GLU A 140 5.51 -8.48 18.01
CA GLU A 140 4.67 -7.46 17.35
C GLU A 140 5.16 -7.18 15.91
N ALA A 141 6.46 -6.98 15.74
CA ALA A 141 7.03 -6.71 14.41
C ALA A 141 6.84 -7.89 13.45
N VAL A 142 6.96 -9.13 13.92
CA VAL A 142 6.67 -10.34 13.14
C VAL A 142 5.20 -10.36 12.73
N ALA A 143 4.27 -10.14 13.67
CA ALA A 143 2.83 -10.16 13.39
C ALA A 143 2.43 -9.10 12.34
N VAL A 144 2.90 -7.86 12.49
CA VAL A 144 2.65 -6.79 11.52
C VAL A 144 3.24 -7.13 10.16
N THR A 145 4.46 -7.70 10.12
CA THR A 145 5.09 -8.10 8.84
C THR A 145 4.31 -9.23 8.15
N GLU A 146 3.79 -10.20 8.91
CA GLU A 146 2.94 -11.26 8.37
C GLU A 146 1.65 -10.71 7.74
N GLU A 147 1.04 -9.71 8.38
CA GLU A 147 -0.15 -9.03 7.87
C GLU A 147 0.14 -8.29 6.56
N VAL A 148 1.23 -7.52 6.50
CA VAL A 148 1.66 -6.79 5.30
C VAL A 148 1.97 -7.74 4.15
N VAL A 149 2.68 -8.86 4.40
CA VAL A 149 2.94 -9.90 3.40
C VAL A 149 1.63 -10.53 2.89
N ALA A 150 0.67 -10.80 3.80
CA ALA A 150 -0.63 -11.35 3.41
C ALA A 150 -1.43 -10.35 2.56
N GLU A 151 -1.34 -9.06 2.88
CA GLU A 151 -1.95 -7.98 2.09
C GLU A 151 -1.30 -7.85 0.71
N GLY A 152 0.03 -7.94 0.62
CA GLY A 152 0.79 -7.92 -0.63
C GLY A 152 0.34 -9.00 -1.62
N LYS A 153 0.03 -10.21 -1.13
CA LYS A 153 -0.45 -11.34 -1.93
C LYS A 153 -1.80 -11.09 -2.61
N LYS A 154 -2.59 -10.13 -2.17
CA LYS A 154 -3.87 -9.78 -2.80
C LYS A 154 -3.70 -9.09 -4.17
N GLY A 155 -2.49 -8.63 -4.52
CA GLY A 155 -2.19 -7.97 -5.78
C GLY A 155 -2.73 -6.55 -5.90
N ALA A 156 -2.59 -5.96 -7.08
CA ALA A 156 -2.97 -4.57 -7.33
C ALA A 156 -4.49 -4.35 -7.40
N PHE A 157 -5.25 -5.39 -7.74
CA PHE A 157 -6.71 -5.30 -7.94
C PHE A 157 -7.46 -6.46 -7.26
N PRO A 158 -7.41 -6.57 -5.92
CA PRO A 158 -8.02 -7.68 -5.21
C PRO A 158 -9.54 -7.80 -5.43
N GLU A 159 -10.22 -6.68 -5.68
CA GLU A 159 -11.66 -6.65 -5.94
C GLU A 159 -12.07 -7.31 -7.24
N VAL A 160 -11.16 -7.40 -8.22
CA VAL A 160 -11.44 -7.94 -9.55
C VAL A 160 -11.30 -9.46 -9.57
N LEU A 161 -10.49 -10.03 -8.68
CA LEU A 161 -10.23 -11.47 -8.62
C LEU A 161 -11.47 -12.31 -8.26
N GLY A 162 -12.47 -11.72 -7.61
CA GLY A 162 -13.74 -12.39 -7.25
C GLY A 162 -14.92 -12.10 -8.17
N ARG A 163 -14.78 -11.21 -9.16
CA ARG A 163 -15.87 -10.90 -10.09
C ARG A 163 -15.82 -11.82 -11.31
N GLU A 164 -16.83 -12.68 -11.43
CA GLU A 164 -17.06 -13.38 -12.69
C GLU A 164 -17.16 -12.33 -13.81
N PRO A 165 -16.39 -12.48 -14.91
CA PRO A 165 -16.43 -11.51 -16.01
C PRO A 165 -17.88 -11.34 -16.48
N PRO A 166 -18.33 -10.11 -16.78
CA PRO A 166 -19.69 -9.87 -17.28
C PRO A 166 -19.95 -10.83 -18.45
N ARG A 167 -20.95 -11.69 -18.30
CA ARG A 167 -21.38 -12.53 -19.42
C ARG A 167 -21.81 -11.57 -20.53
N LEU A 168 -21.01 -11.51 -21.57
CA LEU A 168 -21.41 -10.80 -22.78
C LEU A 168 -22.80 -11.29 -23.17
N PRO A 169 -23.76 -10.39 -23.44
CA PRO A 169 -25.06 -10.80 -23.94
C PRO A 169 -24.83 -11.73 -25.14
N ALA A 170 -25.47 -12.90 -25.11
CA ALA A 170 -25.38 -13.85 -26.20
C ALA A 170 -25.64 -13.07 -27.49
N THR A 171 -24.64 -13.02 -28.37
CA THR A 171 -24.79 -12.38 -29.68
C THR A 171 -26.02 -13.02 -30.33
N PRO A 172 -27.09 -12.25 -30.65
CA PRO A 172 -28.24 -12.81 -31.28
C PRO A 172 -27.78 -13.58 -32.55
N PRO A 173 -28.41 -14.72 -32.89
CA PRO A 173 -28.04 -15.47 -34.09
C PRO A 173 -28.02 -14.52 -35.25
N ARG A 174 -26.90 -14.45 -35.94
CA ARG A 174 -26.76 -13.62 -37.15
C ARG A 174 -27.82 -14.09 -38.13
N GLU A 175 -28.87 -13.29 -38.35
CA GLU A 175 -29.82 -13.56 -39.42
C GLU A 175 -29.03 -13.80 -40.71
N PRO A 176 -29.34 -14.89 -41.48
CA PRO A 176 -28.70 -15.12 -42.75
C PRO A 176 -28.96 -13.90 -43.63
N ARG A 177 -27.88 -13.27 -44.09
CA ARG A 177 -27.96 -12.14 -45.01
C ARG A 177 -28.83 -12.57 -46.17
N ARG A 178 -30.06 -12.04 -46.29
CA ARG A 178 -30.84 -12.12 -47.52
C ARG A 178 -30.01 -11.43 -48.58
N ASN A 179 -29.51 -12.23 -49.54
CA ASN A 179 -28.92 -11.65 -50.74
C ASN A 179 -29.98 -10.72 -51.36
N PRO A 180 -29.63 -9.47 -51.67
CA PRO A 180 -30.55 -8.63 -52.43
C PRO A 180 -30.84 -9.31 -53.80
N PRO A 181 -32.08 -9.23 -54.30
CA PRO A 181 -32.41 -9.77 -55.61
C PRO A 181 -31.48 -9.12 -56.65
N ALA A 182 -30.97 -9.93 -57.58
CA ALA A 182 -30.19 -9.45 -58.72
C ALA A 182 -31.03 -8.43 -59.50
N GLY A 183 -30.77 -7.15 -59.23
CA GLY A 183 -31.33 -6.05 -60.03
C GLY A 183 -30.48 -5.87 -61.26
N ASP A 184 -31.15 -5.80 -62.36
CA ASP A 184 -30.62 -5.62 -63.72
C ASP A 184 -29.58 -4.47 -63.76
N GLU A 185 -28.35 -4.80 -64.08
CA GLU A 185 -27.29 -3.83 -64.30
C GLU A 185 -27.54 -3.10 -65.63
N GLU A 186 -28.29 -2.01 -65.58
CA GLU A 186 -28.23 -1.00 -66.66
C GLU A 186 -26.90 -0.22 -66.47
N GLY A 187 -25.92 -0.54 -67.31
CA GLY A 187 -24.59 0.04 -67.31
C GLY A 187 -24.63 1.54 -67.58
N PRO A 188 -23.81 2.35 -66.93
CA PRO A 188 -23.76 3.79 -67.15
C PRO A 188 -23.19 4.12 -68.53
N PRO A 189 -23.69 5.17 -69.20
CA PRO A 189 -23.30 5.52 -70.56
C PRO A 189 -21.81 5.93 -70.56
N ARG A 190 -21.09 5.38 -71.60
CA ARG A 190 -19.69 5.69 -71.91
C ARG A 190 -19.55 7.18 -72.28
N ARG A 191 -18.93 7.96 -71.41
CA ARG A 191 -18.47 9.31 -71.75
C ARG A 191 -17.28 9.21 -72.69
N SER A 192 -17.48 9.71 -73.90
CA SER A 192 -16.47 9.92 -74.90
C SER A 192 -15.38 10.88 -74.43
N ARG A 193 -14.14 10.44 -74.48
CA ARG A 193 -12.93 11.21 -74.28
C ARG A 193 -12.66 12.13 -75.45
N PRO A 194 -12.46 13.46 -75.31
CA PRO A 194 -11.93 14.29 -76.33
C PRO A 194 -10.42 14.05 -76.43
N ALA A 195 -9.97 13.97 -77.71
CA ALA A 195 -8.58 13.92 -78.12
C ALA A 195 -7.91 15.29 -77.92
N ARG A 196 -6.76 15.29 -77.29
CA ARG A 196 -5.57 16.10 -77.60
C ARG A 196 -4.34 15.52 -76.93
#